data_739f3ea8d6667a38c99461c565fe11c0
#
_entry.id   739f3ea8d6667a38c99461c565fe11c0
#
_cell.length_a   1.000
_cell.length_b   1.000
_cell.length_c   1.000
_cell.angle_alpha   90.00
_cell.angle_beta   90.00
_cell.angle_gamma   90.00
#
_symmetry.space_group_name_H-M   'P 1'
#
loop_
_entity.id
_entity.type
_entity.pdbx_description
1 polymer ?
#
loop_
_entity_poly.entity_id
_entity_poly.type
_entity_poly.pdbx_seq_one_letter_code
_entity_poly.pdbx_strand_id
1 'polypeptide(L)'
;MRECLDGKHGDCIESDVRLASVLYAADRRESLPQIREWLAEGRVVVLDRYTSANLLHQGAKIEEQKKRKEILEWIHRLEHTVMNLPEPDLLLYLDVPAPVRLQLLKDQNRILDVAEENTRHQEAVDIAAVDMLTVYENSKTITCIHEGDLLSPETIASEIASHVETLINS
;
A
#
# COMPACT_ATOMS: atom_id res chain seq x y z
N MET A 1 -16.76 -4.36 7.16
CA MET A 1 -15.82 -3.40 6.51
C MET A 1 -16.54 -2.42 5.58
N ARG A 2 -17.21 -2.89 4.52
CA ARG A 2 -17.84 -2.03 3.51
C ARG A 2 -18.78 -0.96 4.09
N GLU A 3 -19.60 -1.28 5.06
CA GLU A 3 -20.51 -0.31 5.72
C GLU A 3 -19.79 0.77 6.50
N CYS A 4 -18.61 0.48 7.04
CA CYS A 4 -17.75 1.50 7.67
C CYS A 4 -17.12 2.41 6.61
N LEU A 5 -16.69 1.86 5.47
CA LEU A 5 -16.16 2.63 4.34
C LEU A 5 -17.25 3.50 3.69
N ASP A 6 -18.48 3.03 3.68
CA ASP A 6 -19.65 3.77 3.18
C ASP A 6 -20.14 4.87 4.18
N GLY A 7 -19.42 5.09 5.29
CA GLY A 7 -19.77 6.12 6.30
C GLY A 7 -21.01 5.84 7.13
N LYS A 8 -21.61 4.62 7.05
CA LYS A 8 -22.84 4.26 7.78
C LYS A 8 -22.68 4.24 9.30
N HIS A 9 -21.44 4.15 9.78
CA HIS A 9 -21.08 4.14 11.21
C HIS A 9 -20.27 5.38 11.62
N GLY A 10 -20.38 6.49 10.89
CA GLY A 10 -19.64 7.73 11.11
C GLY A 10 -18.17 7.64 10.63
N ASP A 11 -17.37 8.67 10.95
CA ASP A 11 -15.98 8.79 10.52
C ASP A 11 -14.97 7.89 11.26
N CYS A 12 -15.42 6.75 11.78
CA CYS A 12 -14.56 5.90 12.62
C CYS A 12 -13.28 5.42 11.90
N ILE A 13 -13.31 5.27 10.58
CA ILE A 13 -12.14 4.87 9.78
C ILE A 13 -11.26 6.07 9.46
N GLU A 14 -11.83 7.26 9.27
CA GLU A 14 -11.03 8.46 8.98
C GLU A 14 -10.43 9.09 10.23
N SER A 15 -11.12 9.03 11.36
CA SER A 15 -10.73 9.70 12.60
C SER A 15 -9.78 8.89 13.49
N ASP A 16 -9.84 7.55 13.47
CA ASP A 16 -9.02 6.68 14.31
C ASP A 16 -8.13 5.75 13.49
N VAL A 17 -6.87 6.17 13.36
CA VAL A 17 -5.83 5.42 12.62
C VAL A 17 -5.66 3.99 13.14
N ARG A 18 -5.74 3.77 14.46
CA ARG A 18 -5.55 2.43 15.05
C ARG A 18 -6.73 1.53 14.79
N LEU A 19 -7.95 2.05 14.97
CA LEU A 19 -9.17 1.30 14.69
C LEU A 19 -9.24 0.90 13.21
N ALA A 20 -8.98 1.85 12.31
CA ALA A 20 -8.92 1.59 10.88
C ALA A 20 -7.88 0.50 10.56
N SER A 21 -6.67 0.59 11.14
CA SER A 21 -5.62 -0.40 10.92
C SER A 21 -6.04 -1.81 11.35
N VAL A 22 -6.69 -1.95 12.50
CA VAL A 22 -7.19 -3.25 12.98
C VAL A 22 -8.24 -3.82 12.05
N LEU A 23 -9.17 -3.01 11.56
CA LEU A 23 -10.21 -3.45 10.64
C LEU A 23 -9.63 -3.96 9.31
N TYR A 24 -8.67 -3.22 8.73
CA TYR A 24 -7.99 -3.64 7.50
C TYR A 24 -7.14 -4.91 7.70
N ALA A 25 -6.45 -5.02 8.83
CA ALA A 25 -5.66 -6.20 9.16
C ALA A 25 -6.55 -7.44 9.39
N ALA A 26 -7.70 -7.28 10.04
CA ALA A 26 -8.67 -8.36 10.26
C ALA A 26 -9.29 -8.85 8.94
N ASP A 27 -9.68 -7.95 8.05
CA ASP A 27 -10.19 -8.28 6.72
C ASP A 27 -9.15 -9.08 5.90
N ARG A 28 -7.90 -8.64 5.89
CA ARG A 28 -6.79 -9.34 5.23
C ARG A 28 -6.53 -10.71 5.84
N ARG A 29 -6.69 -10.83 7.15
CA ARG A 29 -6.52 -12.11 7.86
C ARG A 29 -7.45 -13.19 7.34
N GLU A 30 -8.62 -12.87 6.82
CA GLU A 30 -9.53 -13.84 6.21
C GLU A 30 -8.92 -14.57 5.01
N SER A 31 -8.04 -13.89 4.26
CA SER A 31 -7.36 -14.46 3.09
C SER A 31 -6.11 -15.29 3.44
N LEU A 32 -5.64 -15.25 4.68
CA LEU A 32 -4.39 -15.90 5.09
C LEU A 32 -4.33 -17.40 4.81
N PRO A 33 -5.39 -18.22 5.03
CA PRO A 33 -5.32 -19.64 4.73
C PRO A 33 -5.00 -19.91 3.25
N GLN A 34 -5.61 -19.16 2.35
CA GLN A 34 -5.38 -19.29 0.92
C GLN A 34 -3.97 -18.85 0.50
N ILE A 35 -3.47 -17.73 1.06
CA ILE A 35 -2.11 -17.24 0.81
C ILE A 35 -1.09 -18.31 1.24
N ARG A 36 -1.27 -18.90 2.42
CA ARG A 36 -0.38 -19.95 2.95
C ARG A 36 -0.41 -21.23 2.11
N GLU A 37 -1.58 -21.61 1.62
CA GLU A 37 -1.72 -22.76 0.71
C GLU A 37 -0.90 -22.55 -0.56
N TRP A 38 -1.06 -21.40 -1.22
CA TRP A 38 -0.30 -21.07 -2.43
C TRP A 38 1.21 -21.03 -2.20
N LEU A 39 1.64 -20.44 -1.09
CA LEU A 39 3.07 -20.40 -0.73
C LEU A 39 3.61 -21.82 -0.44
N ALA A 40 2.83 -22.67 0.24
CA ALA A 40 3.22 -24.06 0.51
C ALA A 40 3.31 -24.93 -0.76
N GLU A 41 2.57 -24.57 -1.81
CA GLU A 41 2.66 -25.17 -3.14
C GLU A 41 3.84 -24.63 -3.98
N GLY A 42 4.64 -23.71 -3.42
CA GLY A 42 5.78 -23.09 -4.11
C GLY A 42 5.37 -22.06 -5.17
N ARG A 43 4.17 -21.51 -5.09
CA ARG A 43 3.70 -20.48 -6.02
C ARG A 43 4.27 -19.11 -5.67
N VAL A 44 4.49 -18.30 -6.68
CA VAL A 44 4.69 -16.85 -6.53
C VAL A 44 3.34 -16.18 -6.34
N VAL A 45 3.17 -15.49 -5.21
CA VAL A 45 1.93 -14.78 -4.87
C VAL A 45 2.17 -13.28 -5.05
N VAL A 46 1.50 -12.68 -6.02
CA VAL A 46 1.54 -11.23 -6.26
C VAL A 46 0.26 -10.62 -5.72
N LEU A 47 0.41 -9.65 -4.82
CA LEU A 47 -0.71 -8.95 -4.19
C LEU A 47 -0.68 -7.48 -4.57
N ASP A 48 -1.71 -7.02 -5.27
CA ASP A 48 -1.97 -5.60 -5.44
C ASP A 48 -2.61 -5.05 -4.15
N ARG A 49 -1.87 -4.18 -3.45
CA ARG A 49 -2.20 -3.68 -2.11
C ARG A 49 -2.25 -4.79 -1.05
N TYR A 50 -1.19 -4.90 -0.29
CA TYR A 50 -1.10 -5.81 0.85
C TYR A 50 -0.98 -5.03 2.17
N THR A 51 -0.18 -5.51 3.12
CA THR A 51 0.05 -4.88 4.44
C THR A 51 0.60 -3.45 4.31
N SER A 52 1.48 -3.21 3.35
CA SER A 52 2.05 -1.89 3.04
C SER A 52 0.99 -0.82 2.74
N ALA A 53 -0.14 -1.19 2.13
CA ALA A 53 -1.22 -0.24 1.87
C ALA A 53 -1.85 0.29 3.17
N ASN A 54 -1.97 -0.55 4.21
CA ASN A 54 -2.44 -0.11 5.52
C ASN A 54 -1.45 0.90 6.14
N LEU A 55 -0.14 0.58 6.12
CA LEU A 55 0.90 1.50 6.60
C LEU A 55 0.82 2.83 5.85
N LEU A 56 0.79 2.79 4.54
CA LEU A 56 0.80 3.96 3.67
C LEU A 56 -0.37 4.91 3.95
N HIS A 57 -1.59 4.40 3.88
CA HIS A 57 -2.79 5.23 4.03
C HIS A 57 -3.03 5.71 5.46
N GLN A 58 -2.70 4.90 6.47
CA GLN A 58 -2.81 5.35 7.85
C GLN A 58 -1.65 6.30 8.24
N GLY A 59 -0.45 6.07 7.72
CA GLY A 59 0.69 6.96 7.89
C GLY A 59 0.46 8.34 7.31
N ALA A 60 -0.21 8.42 6.16
CA ALA A 60 -0.55 9.69 5.50
C ALA A 60 -1.46 10.61 6.33
N LYS A 61 -2.20 10.06 7.31
CA LYS A 61 -3.03 10.85 8.23
C LYS A 61 -2.25 11.54 9.35
N ILE A 62 -0.95 11.28 9.47
CA ILE A 62 -0.11 11.76 10.57
C ILE A 62 0.94 12.72 10.05
N GLU A 63 0.82 14.00 10.39
CA GLU A 63 1.71 15.05 9.91
C GLU A 63 3.11 14.97 10.58
N GLU A 64 3.16 14.70 11.89
CA GLU A 64 4.42 14.63 12.64
C GLU A 64 5.19 13.35 12.33
N GLN A 65 6.37 13.48 11.71
CA GLN A 65 7.18 12.34 11.25
C GLN A 65 7.49 11.31 12.35
N LYS A 66 7.83 11.76 13.56
CA LYS A 66 8.13 10.85 14.67
C LYS A 66 6.92 9.98 15.03
N LYS A 67 5.76 10.59 15.18
CA LYS A 67 4.51 9.87 15.46
C LYS A 67 4.12 8.96 14.30
N ARG A 68 4.33 9.41 13.05
CA ARG A 68 4.09 8.58 11.88
C ARG A 68 4.94 7.31 11.92
N LYS A 69 6.24 7.39 12.15
CA LYS A 69 7.11 6.21 12.29
C LYS A 69 6.66 5.26 13.39
N GLU A 70 6.32 5.77 14.56
CA GLU A 70 5.80 4.96 15.68
C GLU A 70 4.52 4.19 15.28
N ILE A 71 3.62 4.84 14.53
CA ILE A 71 2.39 4.19 14.03
C ILE A 71 2.70 3.18 12.94
N LEU A 72 3.60 3.47 12.00
CA LEU A 72 3.99 2.51 10.95
C LEU A 72 4.58 1.24 11.55
N GLU A 73 5.49 1.35 12.53
CA GLU A 73 6.05 0.21 13.26
C GLU A 73 4.96 -0.57 14.03
N TRP A 74 3.99 0.14 14.62
CA TRP A 74 2.88 -0.47 15.32
C TRP A 74 1.97 -1.25 14.35
N ILE A 75 1.64 -0.69 13.17
CA ILE A 75 0.83 -1.36 12.16
C ILE A 75 1.57 -2.59 11.61
N HIS A 76 2.87 -2.47 11.32
CA HIS A 76 3.68 -3.58 10.87
C HIS A 76 3.63 -4.76 11.86
N ARG A 77 3.81 -4.49 13.17
CA ARG A 77 3.66 -5.51 14.20
C ARG A 77 2.24 -6.08 14.29
N LEU A 78 1.22 -5.25 14.14
CA LEU A 78 -0.17 -5.69 14.10
C LEU A 78 -0.39 -6.70 12.96
N GLU A 79 0.05 -6.37 11.76
CA GLU A 79 -0.14 -7.20 10.56
C GLU A 79 0.66 -8.52 10.65
N HIS A 80 1.95 -8.43 10.94
CA HIS A 80 2.85 -9.57 10.81
C HIS A 80 2.99 -10.38 12.10
N THR A 81 2.98 -9.74 13.26
CA THR A 81 3.12 -10.45 14.55
C THR A 81 1.77 -10.85 15.14
N VAL A 82 0.80 -9.92 15.23
CA VAL A 82 -0.49 -10.19 15.89
C VAL A 82 -1.42 -10.97 14.97
N MET A 83 -1.59 -10.52 13.72
CA MET A 83 -2.44 -11.18 12.72
C MET A 83 -1.72 -12.34 12.05
N ASN A 84 -0.41 -12.48 12.25
CA ASN A 84 0.43 -13.57 11.72
C ASN A 84 0.35 -13.70 10.19
N LEU A 85 0.28 -12.55 9.50
CA LEU A 85 0.35 -12.45 8.04
C LEU A 85 1.81 -12.61 7.61
N PRO A 86 2.13 -13.34 6.53
CA PRO A 86 3.49 -13.44 6.02
C PRO A 86 4.01 -12.06 5.62
N GLU A 87 5.28 -11.78 5.91
CA GLU A 87 5.94 -10.62 5.36
C GLU A 87 6.17 -10.81 3.86
N PRO A 88 6.09 -9.75 3.05
CA PRO A 88 6.42 -9.86 1.64
C PRO A 88 7.93 -10.08 1.46
N ASP A 89 8.31 -11.04 0.62
CA ASP A 89 9.72 -11.25 0.24
C ASP A 89 10.26 -10.06 -0.58
N LEU A 90 9.37 -9.34 -1.25
CA LEU A 90 9.68 -8.12 -2.00
C LEU A 90 8.49 -7.17 -1.99
N LEU A 91 8.71 -5.91 -1.61
CA LEU A 91 7.77 -4.80 -1.76
C LEU A 91 8.18 -3.93 -2.94
N LEU A 92 7.31 -3.80 -3.93
CA LEU A 92 7.48 -2.87 -5.04
C LEU A 92 6.56 -1.67 -4.86
N TYR A 93 7.13 -0.48 -4.81
CA TYR A 93 6.40 0.79 -4.76
C TYR A 93 6.48 1.48 -6.11
N LEU A 94 5.33 1.65 -6.76
CA LEU A 94 5.25 2.37 -8.04
C LEU A 94 5.17 3.87 -7.74
N ASP A 95 6.26 4.57 -8.01
CA ASP A 95 6.36 6.00 -7.78
C ASP A 95 5.80 6.77 -8.98
N VAL A 96 4.57 7.25 -8.79
CA VAL A 96 3.87 8.13 -9.73
C VAL A 96 3.53 9.42 -8.98
N PRO A 97 4.05 10.60 -9.34
CA PRO A 97 3.75 11.86 -8.66
C PRO A 97 2.26 12.19 -8.59
N ALA A 98 1.82 12.81 -7.48
CA ALA A 98 0.43 13.10 -7.22
C ALA A 98 -0.30 13.81 -8.39
N PRO A 99 0.26 14.81 -9.09
CA PRO A 99 -0.42 15.43 -10.23
C PRO A 99 -0.72 14.46 -11.37
N VAL A 100 0.21 13.51 -11.64
CA VAL A 100 0.04 12.52 -12.71
C VAL A 100 -1.01 11.48 -12.29
N ARG A 101 -0.98 11.01 -11.03
CA ARG A 101 -2.01 10.11 -10.49
C ARG A 101 -3.41 10.71 -10.61
N LEU A 102 -3.57 11.98 -10.23
CA LEU A 102 -4.85 12.70 -10.34
C LEU A 102 -5.34 12.81 -11.78
N GLN A 103 -4.42 13.02 -12.73
CA GLN A 103 -4.78 13.05 -14.15
C GLN A 103 -5.24 11.67 -14.64
N LEU A 104 -4.51 10.61 -14.33
CA LEU A 104 -4.89 9.24 -14.67
C LEU A 104 -6.27 8.85 -14.13
N LEU A 105 -6.56 9.24 -12.88
CA LEU A 105 -7.87 8.97 -12.26
C LEU A 105 -9.01 9.69 -12.98
N LYS A 106 -8.80 10.96 -13.40
CA LYS A 106 -9.78 11.71 -14.17
C LYS A 106 -10.04 11.11 -15.56
N ASP A 107 -8.99 10.65 -16.22
CA ASP A 107 -9.08 10.07 -17.57
C ASP A 107 -9.83 8.73 -17.60
N GLN A 108 -9.90 8.02 -16.47
CA GLN A 108 -10.64 6.76 -16.36
C GLN A 108 -12.16 6.91 -16.27
N ASN A 109 -12.73 8.12 -16.26
CA ASN A 109 -14.18 8.39 -16.08
C ASN A 109 -14.81 7.61 -14.89
N ARG A 110 -14.01 7.27 -13.87
CA ARG A 110 -14.43 6.55 -12.66
C ARG A 110 -14.91 7.55 -11.61
N ILE A 111 -15.94 7.19 -10.86
CA ILE A 111 -16.30 7.93 -9.65
C ILE A 111 -15.16 7.73 -8.64
N LEU A 112 -14.46 8.83 -8.33
CA LEU A 112 -13.38 8.83 -7.35
C LEU A 112 -13.97 8.75 -5.93
N ASP A 113 -13.27 8.09 -5.03
CA ASP A 113 -13.61 8.18 -3.61
C ASP A 113 -13.08 9.50 -3.01
N VAL A 114 -13.53 9.82 -1.79
CA VAL A 114 -13.18 11.08 -1.11
C VAL A 114 -11.66 11.24 -0.93
N ALA A 115 -10.94 10.14 -0.70
CA ALA A 115 -9.49 10.15 -0.53
C ALA A 115 -8.77 10.35 -1.87
N GLU A 116 -9.29 9.79 -2.96
CA GLU A 116 -8.75 9.94 -4.32
C GLU A 116 -8.90 11.38 -4.82
N GLU A 117 -9.98 12.09 -4.48
CA GLU A 117 -10.20 13.49 -4.85
C GLU A 117 -9.38 14.48 -4.04
N ASN A 118 -8.89 14.09 -2.86
CA ASN A 118 -8.21 15.00 -1.94
C ASN A 118 -6.71 15.13 -2.28
N THR A 119 -6.36 16.21 -3.00
CA THR A 119 -4.96 16.51 -3.38
C THR A 119 -4.01 16.55 -2.17
N ARG A 120 -4.43 17.14 -1.04
CA ARG A 120 -3.62 17.18 0.19
C ARG A 120 -3.37 15.78 0.75
N HIS A 121 -4.34 14.90 0.66
CA HIS A 121 -4.16 13.49 1.05
C HIS A 121 -3.18 12.78 0.11
N GLN A 122 -3.24 13.04 -1.19
CA GLN A 122 -2.31 12.45 -2.16
C GLN A 122 -0.86 12.88 -1.92
N GLU A 123 -0.62 14.13 -1.56
CA GLU A 123 0.72 14.63 -1.17
C GLU A 123 1.19 14.01 0.15
N ALA A 124 0.29 13.85 1.13
CA ALA A 124 0.60 13.20 2.40
C ALA A 124 0.95 11.71 2.22
N VAL A 125 0.35 11.04 1.23
CA VAL A 125 0.69 9.66 0.83
C VAL A 125 2.14 9.59 0.33
N ASP A 126 2.60 10.53 -0.49
CA ASP A 126 3.97 10.55 -1.00
C ASP A 126 4.99 10.71 0.16
N ILE A 127 4.69 11.58 1.12
CA ILE A 127 5.52 11.76 2.33
C ILE A 127 5.53 10.49 3.18
N ALA A 128 4.38 9.85 3.35
CA ALA A 128 4.27 8.61 4.14
C ALA A 128 4.96 7.42 3.47
N ALA A 129 5.00 7.39 2.14
CA ALA A 129 5.66 6.34 1.37
C ALA A 129 7.15 6.22 1.70
N VAL A 130 7.84 7.37 1.83
CA VAL A 130 9.27 7.40 2.21
C VAL A 130 9.50 6.72 3.56
N ASP A 131 8.70 7.05 4.57
CA ASP A 131 8.82 6.43 5.89
C ASP A 131 8.37 4.95 5.88
N MET A 132 7.32 4.61 5.13
CA MET A 132 6.80 3.23 5.00
C MET A 132 7.84 2.31 4.37
N LEU A 133 8.55 2.74 3.33
CA LEU A 133 9.59 1.95 2.67
C LEU A 133 10.75 1.60 3.61
N THR A 134 11.00 2.39 4.66
CA THR A 134 12.04 2.08 5.66
C THR A 134 11.64 0.96 6.63
N VAL A 135 10.36 0.58 6.67
CA VAL A 135 9.86 -0.49 7.56
C VAL A 135 10.10 -1.88 6.97
N TYR A 136 10.17 -1.99 5.63
CA TYR A 136 10.39 -3.26 4.94
C TYR A 136 11.85 -3.40 4.49
N GLU A 137 12.50 -4.50 4.89
CA GLU A 137 13.93 -4.73 4.58
C GLU A 137 14.18 -4.84 3.07
N ASN A 138 13.28 -5.50 2.33
CA ASN A 138 13.41 -5.68 0.89
C ASN A 138 12.34 -4.89 0.14
N SER A 139 12.51 -3.58 0.06
CA SER A 139 11.66 -2.68 -0.70
C SER A 139 12.39 -2.08 -1.89
N LYS A 140 11.69 -1.89 -3.01
CA LYS A 140 12.18 -1.22 -4.22
C LYS A 140 11.17 -0.19 -4.69
N THR A 141 11.66 0.95 -5.13
CA THR A 141 10.86 1.97 -5.80
C THR A 141 11.03 1.83 -7.31
N ILE A 142 9.92 1.71 -8.01
CA ILE A 142 9.86 1.72 -9.48
C ILE A 142 9.46 3.13 -9.91
N THR A 143 10.35 3.86 -10.52
CA THR A 143 10.06 5.20 -11.04
C THR A 143 9.25 5.10 -12.32
N CYS A 144 8.00 5.51 -12.27
CA CYS A 144 7.07 5.38 -13.40
C CYS A 144 7.07 6.57 -14.36
N ILE A 145 8.00 7.53 -14.20
CA ILE A 145 8.10 8.75 -15.00
C ILE A 145 9.49 8.87 -15.61
N HIS A 146 9.56 9.30 -16.87
CA HIS A 146 10.78 9.68 -17.54
C HIS A 146 10.59 11.03 -18.23
N GLU A 147 11.48 12.01 -17.95
CA GLU A 147 11.43 13.39 -18.50
C GLU A 147 10.08 14.11 -18.33
N GLY A 148 9.30 13.74 -17.30
CA GLY A 148 7.98 14.32 -17.00
C GLY A 148 6.80 13.53 -17.55
N ASP A 149 7.03 12.57 -18.43
CA ASP A 149 6.00 11.72 -19.02
C ASP A 149 5.88 10.36 -18.31
N LEU A 150 4.66 9.83 -18.24
CA LEU A 150 4.41 8.50 -17.70
C LEU A 150 4.98 7.44 -18.63
N LEU A 151 5.76 6.52 -18.08
CA LEU A 151 6.23 5.34 -18.80
C LEU A 151 5.08 4.43 -19.25
N SER A 152 5.27 3.69 -20.33
CA SER A 152 4.26 2.73 -20.76
C SER A 152 4.07 1.61 -19.74
N PRO A 153 2.86 1.04 -19.62
CA PRO A 153 2.61 -0.11 -18.75
C PRO A 153 3.57 -1.27 -19.00
N GLU A 154 3.96 -1.49 -20.26
CA GLU A 154 4.88 -2.55 -20.68
C GLU A 154 6.30 -2.31 -20.13
N THR A 155 6.76 -1.06 -20.14
CA THR A 155 8.07 -0.67 -19.58
C THR A 155 8.10 -0.91 -18.08
N ILE A 156 7.07 -0.44 -17.37
CA ILE A 156 6.92 -0.62 -15.91
C ILE A 156 6.84 -2.12 -15.58
N ALA A 157 6.02 -2.88 -16.31
CA ALA A 157 5.88 -4.32 -16.12
C ALA A 157 7.17 -5.09 -16.33
N SER A 158 8.00 -4.69 -17.32
CA SER A 158 9.31 -5.28 -17.57
C SER A 158 10.28 -5.06 -16.39
N GLU A 159 10.27 -3.87 -15.80
CA GLU A 159 11.10 -3.57 -14.62
C GLU A 159 10.64 -4.37 -13.40
N ILE A 160 9.33 -4.45 -13.15
CA ILE A 160 8.74 -5.29 -12.11
C ILE A 160 9.17 -6.75 -12.29
N ALA A 161 9.02 -7.30 -13.52
CA ALA A 161 9.38 -8.68 -13.83
C ALA A 161 10.86 -8.97 -13.53
N SER A 162 11.76 -8.05 -13.89
CA SER A 162 13.20 -8.19 -13.62
C SER A 162 13.51 -8.30 -12.13
N HIS A 163 12.83 -7.51 -11.28
CA HIS A 163 13.01 -7.61 -9.83
C HIS A 163 12.47 -8.94 -9.26
N VAL A 164 11.33 -9.40 -9.74
CA VAL A 164 10.73 -10.67 -9.35
C VAL A 164 11.60 -11.85 -9.78
N GLU A 165 12.09 -11.85 -11.03
CA GLU A 165 13.01 -12.89 -11.54
C GLU A 165 14.30 -12.96 -10.73
N THR A 166 14.87 -11.81 -10.36
CA THR A 166 16.05 -11.75 -9.48
C THR A 166 15.78 -12.40 -8.13
N LEU A 167 14.63 -12.15 -7.54
CA LEU A 167 14.23 -12.73 -6.25
C LEU A 167 14.05 -14.26 -6.35
N ILE A 168 13.39 -14.75 -7.41
CA ILE A 168 13.11 -16.19 -7.59
C ILE A 168 14.40 -16.98 -7.84
N ASN A 169 15.42 -16.36 -8.46
CA ASN A 169 16.68 -17.02 -8.81
C ASN A 169 17.78 -16.86 -7.73
N SER A 170 17.50 -16.15 -6.63
CA SER A 170 18.44 -15.97 -5.50
C SER A 170 18.28 -17.06 -4.45
#